data_0b5a490ee601e514e33f625108ab5079
#
_entry.id   0b5a490ee601e514e33f625108ab5079
#
_cell.length_a   1.000
_cell.length_b   1.000
_cell.length_c   1.000
_cell.angle_alpha   90.00
_cell.angle_beta   90.00
_cell.angle_gamma   90.00
#
_symmetry.space_group_name_H-M   'P 1'
#
loop_
_entity.id
_entity.type
_entity.pdbx_description
1 polymer ?
#
loop_
_entity_poly.entity_id
_entity_poly.type
_entity_poly.pdbx_seq_one_letter_code
_entity_poly.pdbx_strand_id
1 'polypeptide(L)'
;IEHLADGIAYCQIFDALYPGKVNLQHVNFQARCEADYERNLRVLRKAFHTCGIRKEIPVRKLVQGVFQEHFEFLHWIHDYVHRTYPDVMNSYHGFERRQQVLGSTLSFTQLNDTNTNLVPNSSDLGAIREDHPSLEYVKARSKRLHKQTQ
;
A
#
# COMPACT_ATOMS: atom_id res chain seq x y z
N ILE A 1 18.77 -6.12 4.70
CA ILE A 1 17.83 -7.21 4.34
C ILE A 1 17.01 -7.62 5.55
N GLU A 2 17.58 -7.73 6.73
CA GLU A 2 16.86 -8.06 7.97
C GLU A 2 15.64 -7.18 8.22
N HIS A 3 15.73 -5.88 7.92
CA HIS A 3 14.62 -4.94 8.04
C HIS A 3 13.55 -5.07 6.96
N LEU A 4 13.70 -5.97 6.00
CA LEU A 4 12.72 -6.20 4.93
C LEU A 4 11.80 -7.39 5.22
N ALA A 5 12.15 -8.21 6.23
CA ALA A 5 11.35 -9.37 6.62
C ALA A 5 9.93 -9.00 7.09
N ASP A 6 9.76 -7.78 7.63
CA ASP A 6 8.48 -7.24 8.06
C ASP A 6 7.49 -6.97 6.89
N GLY A 7 7.96 -6.98 5.66
CA GLY A 7 7.15 -6.76 4.45
C GLY A 7 6.64 -5.33 4.24
N ILE A 8 6.93 -4.40 5.15
CA ILE A 8 6.41 -3.01 5.09
C ILE A 8 6.91 -2.30 3.84
N ALA A 9 8.22 -2.36 3.58
CA ALA A 9 8.81 -1.71 2.42
C ALA A 9 8.22 -2.24 1.10
N TYR A 10 8.00 -3.53 0.99
CA TYR A 10 7.37 -4.13 -0.18
C TYR A 10 5.94 -3.63 -0.39
N CYS A 11 5.14 -3.57 0.69
CA CYS A 11 3.77 -3.03 0.62
C CYS A 11 3.76 -1.57 0.16
N GLN A 12 4.71 -0.74 0.62
CA GLN A 12 4.80 0.66 0.23
C GLN A 12 5.26 0.86 -1.21
N ILE A 13 6.21 0.05 -1.70
CA ILE A 13 6.61 0.09 -3.11
C ILE A 13 5.39 -0.19 -4.01
N PHE A 14 4.61 -1.22 -3.68
CA PHE A 14 3.43 -1.56 -4.47
C PHE A 14 2.24 -0.61 -4.27
N ASP A 15 2.14 0.09 -3.13
CA ASP A 15 1.19 1.21 -2.96
C ASP A 15 1.55 2.38 -3.89
N ALA A 16 2.84 2.66 -4.08
CA ALA A 16 3.31 3.66 -5.04
C ALA A 16 2.98 3.29 -6.49
N LEU A 17 3.20 2.01 -6.86
CA LEU A 17 2.94 1.51 -8.21
C LEU A 17 1.45 1.43 -8.53
N TYR A 18 0.65 1.02 -7.57
CA TYR A 18 -0.78 0.75 -7.67
C TYR A 18 -1.56 1.43 -6.55
N PRO A 19 -1.73 2.77 -6.59
CA PRO A 19 -2.43 3.50 -5.54
C PRO A 19 -3.81 2.93 -5.25
N GLY A 20 -4.08 2.67 -3.95
CA GLY A 20 -5.36 2.13 -3.49
C GLY A 20 -5.58 0.63 -3.73
N LYS A 21 -4.61 -0.10 -4.28
CA LYS A 21 -4.70 -1.56 -4.46
C LYS A 21 -4.06 -2.33 -3.29
N VAL A 22 -3.08 -1.73 -2.63
CA VAL A 22 -2.51 -2.26 -1.39
C VAL A 22 -3.29 -1.70 -0.21
N ASN A 23 -3.95 -2.56 0.55
CA ASN A 23 -4.69 -2.10 1.73
C ASN A 23 -3.74 -1.83 2.90
N LEU A 24 -3.14 -0.64 2.92
CA LEU A 24 -2.17 -0.23 3.94
C LEU A 24 -2.76 -0.16 5.35
N GLN A 25 -4.09 -0.06 5.51
CA GLN A 25 -4.73 -0.11 6.84
C GLN A 25 -4.59 -1.48 7.51
N HIS A 26 -4.39 -2.54 6.71
CA HIS A 26 -4.13 -3.88 7.23
C HIS A 26 -2.65 -4.20 7.41
N VAL A 27 -1.76 -3.29 7.06
CA VAL A 27 -0.32 -3.43 7.28
C VAL A 27 0.01 -2.97 8.69
N ASN A 28 0.65 -3.84 9.48
CA ASN A 28 1.18 -3.48 10.77
C ASN A 28 2.54 -2.79 10.59
N PHE A 29 2.56 -1.45 10.68
CA PHE A 29 3.79 -0.65 10.58
C PHE A 29 4.69 -0.74 11.83
N GLN A 30 4.22 -1.39 12.88
CA GLN A 30 4.97 -1.66 14.11
C GLN A 30 5.22 -3.16 14.30
N ALA A 31 5.25 -3.90 13.20
CA ALA A 31 5.48 -5.34 13.19
C ALA A 31 6.80 -5.70 13.91
N ARG A 32 6.73 -6.68 14.83
CA ARG A 32 7.87 -7.10 15.66
C ARG A 32 8.06 -8.60 15.72
N CYS A 33 7.14 -9.37 15.17
CA CYS A 33 7.19 -10.82 15.21
C CYS A 33 6.83 -11.41 13.84
N GLU A 34 7.20 -12.67 13.63
CA GLU A 34 6.96 -13.39 12.38
C GLU A 34 5.48 -13.42 11.97
N ALA A 35 4.57 -13.50 12.93
CA ALA A 35 3.13 -13.47 12.65
C ALA A 35 2.67 -12.14 12.04
N ASP A 36 3.24 -11.01 12.49
CA ASP A 36 2.99 -9.70 11.93
C ASP A 36 3.59 -9.59 10.52
N TYR A 37 4.82 -10.10 10.33
CA TYR A 37 5.50 -10.11 9.04
C TYR A 37 4.71 -10.91 8.01
N GLU A 38 4.24 -12.08 8.40
CA GLU A 38 3.39 -12.92 7.54
C GLU A 38 2.09 -12.21 7.17
N ARG A 39 1.46 -11.51 8.12
CA ARG A 39 0.26 -10.71 7.87
C ARG A 39 0.52 -9.65 6.81
N ASN A 40 1.60 -8.88 6.94
CA ASN A 40 1.97 -7.84 5.98
C ASN A 40 2.23 -8.41 4.59
N LEU A 41 2.97 -9.50 4.49
CA LEU A 41 3.24 -10.16 3.21
C LEU A 41 1.99 -10.79 2.58
N ARG A 42 0.99 -11.20 3.38
CA ARG A 42 -0.32 -11.63 2.87
C ARG A 42 -1.11 -10.47 2.27
N VAL A 43 -1.01 -9.26 2.86
CA VAL A 43 -1.59 -8.04 2.25
C VAL A 43 -0.99 -7.79 0.88
N LEU A 44 0.33 -7.88 0.76
CA LEU A 44 1.04 -7.76 -0.52
C LEU A 44 0.59 -8.81 -1.53
N ARG A 45 0.50 -10.07 -1.11
CA ARG A 45 0.04 -11.18 -1.99
C ARG A 45 -1.38 -10.94 -2.51
N LYS A 46 -2.27 -10.43 -1.67
CA LYS A 46 -3.62 -10.06 -2.09
C LYS A 46 -3.61 -8.92 -3.12
N ALA A 47 -2.75 -7.92 -2.92
CA ALA A 47 -2.57 -6.83 -3.88
C ALA A 47 -2.05 -7.35 -5.24
N PHE A 48 -1.07 -8.26 -5.24
CA PHE A 48 -0.57 -8.91 -6.47
C PHE A 48 -1.68 -9.60 -7.24
N HIS A 49 -2.49 -10.38 -6.55
CA HIS A 49 -3.65 -11.04 -7.16
C HIS A 49 -4.62 -10.02 -7.77
N THR A 50 -4.95 -8.95 -7.03
CA THR A 50 -5.87 -7.90 -7.50
C THR A 50 -5.32 -7.14 -8.71
N CYS A 51 -3.99 -6.95 -8.79
CA CYS A 51 -3.31 -6.28 -9.90
C CYS A 51 -2.96 -7.20 -11.07
N GLY A 52 -3.29 -8.50 -11.00
CA GLY A 52 -2.94 -9.48 -12.02
C GLY A 52 -1.45 -9.81 -12.11
N ILE A 53 -0.68 -9.54 -11.04
CA ILE A 53 0.74 -9.84 -10.98
C ILE A 53 0.92 -11.31 -10.64
N ARG A 54 1.52 -12.07 -11.58
CA ARG A 54 1.67 -13.54 -11.46
C ARG A 54 2.93 -13.98 -10.71
N LYS A 55 3.71 -13.05 -10.15
CA LYS A 55 4.90 -13.39 -9.36
C LYS A 55 4.48 -14.01 -8.03
N GLU A 56 5.00 -15.18 -7.74
CA GLU A 56 4.84 -15.81 -6.43
C GLU A 56 5.70 -15.10 -5.38
N ILE A 57 5.13 -14.90 -4.20
CA ILE A 57 5.82 -14.31 -3.04
C ILE A 57 6.16 -15.45 -2.08
N PRO A 58 7.45 -15.75 -1.86
CA PRO A 58 7.89 -16.82 -0.95
C PRO A 58 7.76 -16.39 0.52
N VAL A 59 6.52 -16.21 0.98
CA VAL A 59 6.19 -15.57 2.28
C VAL A 59 6.98 -16.18 3.44
N ARG A 60 7.01 -17.50 3.56
CA ARG A 60 7.72 -18.17 4.67
C ARG A 60 9.20 -17.83 4.70
N LYS A 61 9.87 -17.88 3.56
CA LYS A 61 11.31 -17.63 3.45
C LYS A 61 11.65 -16.14 3.69
N LEU A 62 10.79 -15.24 3.22
CA LEU A 62 10.95 -13.81 3.49
C LEU A 62 10.75 -13.50 4.99
N VAL A 63 9.76 -14.08 5.65
CA VAL A 63 9.54 -13.93 7.09
C VAL A 63 10.73 -14.43 7.90
N GLN A 64 11.34 -15.54 7.49
CA GLN A 64 12.53 -16.11 8.11
C GLN A 64 13.83 -15.33 7.83
N GLY A 65 13.75 -14.28 7.02
CA GLY A 65 14.91 -13.46 6.68
C GLY A 65 15.94 -14.16 5.78
N VAL A 66 15.52 -15.14 4.98
CA VAL A 66 16.43 -15.87 4.08
C VAL A 66 17.00 -14.90 3.05
N PHE A 67 18.28 -14.61 3.16
CA PHE A 67 18.97 -13.61 2.35
C PHE A 67 18.75 -13.79 0.85
N GLN A 68 18.96 -15.01 0.34
CA GLN A 68 18.85 -15.30 -1.09
C GLN A 68 17.44 -14.99 -1.63
N GLU A 69 16.40 -15.33 -0.88
CA GLU A 69 15.01 -15.08 -1.27
C GLU A 69 14.68 -13.57 -1.29
N HIS A 70 15.17 -12.82 -0.30
CA HIS A 70 15.05 -11.36 -0.30
C HIS A 70 15.79 -10.73 -1.48
N PHE A 71 17.01 -11.20 -1.77
CA PHE A 71 17.81 -10.69 -2.87
C PHE A 71 17.12 -10.92 -4.21
N GLU A 72 16.64 -12.14 -4.46
CA GLU A 72 15.92 -12.47 -5.70
C GLU A 72 14.60 -11.71 -5.83
N PHE A 73 13.89 -11.54 -4.73
CA PHE A 73 12.62 -10.81 -4.73
C PHE A 73 12.83 -9.31 -4.97
N LEU A 74 13.84 -8.70 -4.33
CA LEU A 74 14.23 -7.31 -4.57
C LEU A 74 14.69 -7.07 -6.00
N HIS A 75 15.50 -7.98 -6.54
CA HIS A 75 15.96 -7.88 -7.92
C HIS A 75 14.78 -7.92 -8.90
N TRP A 76 13.85 -8.85 -8.67
CA TRP A 76 12.63 -8.89 -9.46
C TRP A 76 11.78 -7.61 -9.33
N ILE A 77 11.61 -7.07 -8.11
CA ILE A 77 10.89 -5.80 -7.87
C ILE A 77 11.57 -4.66 -8.64
N HIS A 78 12.88 -4.54 -8.53
CA HIS A 78 13.65 -3.52 -9.22
C HIS A 78 13.39 -3.55 -10.74
N ASP A 79 13.54 -4.72 -11.35
CA ASP A 79 13.30 -4.89 -12.78
C ASP A 79 11.84 -4.62 -13.16
N TYR A 80 10.92 -5.02 -12.31
CA TYR A 80 9.48 -4.78 -12.53
C TYR A 80 9.15 -3.29 -12.51
N VAL A 81 9.67 -2.55 -11.52
CA VAL A 81 9.49 -1.09 -11.39
C VAL A 81 10.08 -0.38 -12.61
N HIS A 82 11.33 -0.67 -12.94
CA HIS A 82 12.02 0.00 -14.06
C HIS A 82 11.34 -0.24 -15.41
N ARG A 83 10.82 -1.43 -15.66
CA ARG A 83 10.11 -1.73 -16.91
C ARG A 83 8.72 -1.14 -16.98
N THR A 84 8.03 -1.05 -15.83
CA THR A 84 6.60 -0.72 -15.81
C THR A 84 6.37 0.75 -15.43
N TYR A 85 7.13 1.27 -14.47
CA TYR A 85 6.90 2.59 -13.86
C TYR A 85 8.20 3.28 -13.43
N PRO A 86 9.08 3.68 -14.37
CA PRO A 86 10.42 4.17 -14.03
C PRO A 86 10.44 5.40 -13.12
N ASP A 87 9.43 6.28 -13.23
CA ASP A 87 9.42 7.57 -12.53
C ASP A 87 8.55 7.58 -11.26
N VAL A 88 7.84 6.49 -10.97
CA VAL A 88 6.84 6.50 -9.89
C VAL A 88 7.44 6.70 -8.50
N MET A 89 8.65 6.19 -8.28
CA MET A 89 9.32 6.26 -6.98
C MET A 89 9.80 7.67 -6.64
N ASN A 90 9.98 8.55 -7.62
CA ASN A 90 10.46 9.92 -7.42
C ASN A 90 9.42 10.82 -6.72
N SER A 91 8.14 10.48 -6.84
CA SER A 91 7.03 11.26 -6.27
C SER A 91 6.37 10.61 -5.05
N TYR A 92 6.85 9.44 -4.61
CA TYR A 92 6.25 8.72 -3.50
C TYR A 92 6.88 9.08 -2.15
N HIS A 93 6.08 9.68 -1.27
CA HIS A 93 6.48 10.07 0.08
C HIS A 93 6.04 9.01 1.11
N GLY A 94 6.81 7.93 1.23
CA GLY A 94 6.45 6.77 2.03
C GLY A 94 6.22 7.06 3.52
N PHE A 95 6.93 8.01 4.10
CA PHE A 95 6.71 8.42 5.48
C PHE A 95 5.36 9.12 5.66
N GLU A 96 5.05 10.10 4.82
CA GLU A 96 3.78 10.82 4.86
C GLU A 96 2.60 9.87 4.63
N ARG A 97 2.76 8.94 3.71
CA ARG A 97 1.77 7.92 3.42
C ARG A 97 1.45 7.05 4.63
N ARG A 98 2.46 6.66 5.41
CA ARG A 98 2.27 5.92 6.68
C ARG A 98 1.53 6.77 7.71
N GLN A 99 1.88 8.03 7.85
CA GLN A 99 1.21 8.94 8.78
C GLN A 99 -0.27 9.13 8.45
N GLN A 100 -0.61 9.25 7.18
CA GLN A 100 -2.01 9.32 6.72
C GLN A 100 -2.80 8.08 7.13
N VAL A 101 -2.24 6.89 6.91
CA VAL A 101 -2.88 5.61 7.26
C VAL A 101 -3.08 5.50 8.77
N LEU A 102 -2.06 5.81 9.58
CA LEU A 102 -2.12 5.76 11.03
C LEU A 102 -3.10 6.78 11.61
N GLY A 103 -3.12 8.01 11.06
CA GLY A 103 -4.06 9.05 11.46
C GLY A 103 -5.52 8.66 11.18
N SER A 104 -5.79 8.08 10.04
CA SER A 104 -7.13 7.58 9.68
C SER A 104 -7.58 6.45 10.62
N THR A 105 -6.70 5.58 11.03
CA THR A 105 -7.00 4.48 11.95
C THR A 105 -7.35 4.99 13.35
N LEU A 106 -6.61 5.99 13.84
CA LEU A 106 -6.88 6.60 15.15
C LEU A 106 -8.23 7.32 15.18
N SER A 107 -8.58 8.04 14.12
CA SER A 107 -9.88 8.72 14.00
C SER A 107 -11.05 7.73 14.02
N PHE A 108 -10.90 6.58 13.37
CA PHE A 108 -11.95 5.55 13.36
C PHE A 108 -12.12 4.88 14.73
N THR A 109 -11.05 4.67 15.49
CA THR A 109 -11.12 4.09 16.84
C THR A 109 -11.80 5.05 17.82
N GLN A 110 -11.54 6.35 17.72
CA GLN A 110 -12.18 7.36 18.59
C GLN A 110 -13.70 7.50 18.35
N LEU A 111 -14.15 7.25 17.11
CA LEU A 111 -15.60 7.31 16.80
C LEU A 111 -16.38 6.13 17.36
N ASN A 112 -15.73 5.01 17.66
CA ASN A 112 -16.40 3.82 18.22
C ASN A 112 -16.51 3.85 19.76
N ASP A 113 -15.71 4.69 20.43
CA ASP A 113 -15.71 4.80 21.89
C ASP A 113 -16.71 5.84 22.43
N THR A 114 -17.38 6.59 21.55
CA THR A 114 -18.36 7.63 21.95
C THR A 114 -19.79 7.30 21.52
N ASN A 115 -20.24 6.05 21.69
CA ASN A 115 -21.65 5.74 21.56
C ASN A 115 -22.34 5.65 22.93
N THR A 116 -22.47 6.79 23.62
CA THR A 116 -23.49 7.03 24.64
C THR A 116 -24.04 8.42 24.46
N ASN A 117 -25.28 8.45 23.91
CA ASN A 117 -26.27 9.52 23.99
C ASN A 117 -25.82 10.97 23.75
N LEU A 118 -26.14 11.53 22.56
CA LEU A 118 -26.82 12.83 22.45
C LEU A 118 -27.31 13.02 21.00
N VAL A 119 -28.57 13.43 20.88
CA VAL A 119 -29.35 13.65 19.67
C VAL A 119 -28.78 14.84 18.87
N PRO A 120 -28.71 14.80 17.53
CA PRO A 120 -28.15 15.88 16.74
C PRO A 120 -29.16 16.99 16.49
N ASN A 121 -28.72 18.23 16.70
CA ASN A 121 -29.40 19.38 16.12
C ASN A 121 -28.67 19.82 14.84
N SER A 122 -29.48 20.00 13.81
CA SER A 122 -29.09 20.33 12.44
C SER A 122 -28.52 21.74 12.29
N SER A 123 -27.50 21.84 11.50
CA SER A 123 -27.16 22.90 10.52
C SER A 123 -25.66 23.19 10.55
N ASP A 124 -24.94 22.68 9.58
CA ASP A 124 -24.03 23.43 8.72
C ASP A 124 -23.47 22.56 7.59
N LEU A 125 -23.98 22.82 6.39
CA LEU A 125 -23.41 22.30 5.14
C LEU A 125 -22.29 23.24 4.70
N GLY A 126 -21.05 22.85 5.00
CA GLY A 126 -19.84 23.45 4.45
C GLY A 126 -19.20 22.53 3.42
N ALA A 127 -19.27 22.93 2.16
CA ALA A 127 -18.71 22.19 1.03
C ALA A 127 -17.19 21.98 1.17
N ILE A 128 -16.76 20.72 1.21
CA ILE A 128 -15.35 20.35 1.04
C ILE A 128 -15.12 20.10 -0.45
N ARG A 129 -14.33 20.98 -1.08
CA ARG A 129 -13.84 20.81 -2.45
C ARG A 129 -12.88 19.64 -2.49
N GLU A 130 -13.23 18.63 -3.28
CA GLU A 130 -12.33 17.56 -3.70
C GLU A 130 -11.46 18.07 -4.86
N ASP A 131 -10.25 18.50 -4.56
CA ASP A 131 -9.18 18.64 -5.54
C ASP A 131 -8.06 17.63 -5.20
N HIS A 132 -8.18 16.44 -5.75
CA HIS A 132 -7.12 15.42 -5.64
C HIS A 132 -6.54 15.13 -7.04
N PRO A 133 -5.31 15.58 -7.34
CA PRO A 133 -4.70 15.40 -8.67
C PRO A 133 -4.37 13.95 -9.05
N SER A 134 -4.53 13.00 -8.14
CA SER A 134 -4.10 11.60 -8.32
C SER A 134 -4.99 10.78 -9.26
N LEU A 135 -6.28 11.11 -9.38
CA LEU A 135 -7.23 10.30 -10.17
C LEU A 135 -7.08 10.52 -11.69
N GLU A 136 -6.72 11.72 -12.09
CA GLU A 136 -6.49 12.06 -13.50
C GLU A 136 -5.20 11.42 -14.03
N TYR A 137 -4.15 11.37 -13.21
CA TYR A 137 -2.88 10.74 -13.58
C TYR A 137 -3.03 9.24 -13.84
N VAL A 138 -3.78 8.53 -13.01
CA VAL A 138 -4.06 7.09 -13.15
C VAL A 138 -4.91 6.80 -14.39
N LYS A 139 -5.92 7.64 -14.66
CA LYS A 139 -6.79 7.49 -15.86
C LYS A 139 -6.05 7.76 -17.16
N ALA A 140 -5.19 8.77 -17.20
CA ALA A 140 -4.39 9.09 -18.38
C ALA A 140 -3.37 7.99 -18.72
N ARG A 141 -2.82 7.34 -17.70
CA ARG A 141 -1.82 6.29 -17.85
C ARG A 141 -2.43 4.95 -18.29
N SER A 142 -3.60 4.61 -17.77
CA SER A 142 -4.36 3.41 -18.19
C SER A 142 -4.72 3.46 -19.68
N LYS A 143 -5.03 4.66 -20.23
CA LYS A 143 -5.31 4.84 -21.66
C LYS A 143 -4.08 4.69 -22.56
N ARG A 144 -2.86 4.99 -22.06
CA ARG A 144 -1.61 4.82 -22.85
C ARG A 144 -1.21 3.35 -22.99
N LEU A 145 -1.43 2.54 -21.95
CA LEU A 145 -1.13 1.10 -22.01
C LEU A 145 -2.04 0.33 -22.98
N HIS A 146 -3.29 0.78 -23.16
CA HIS A 146 -4.22 0.12 -24.09
C HIS A 146 -3.91 0.42 -25.57
N LYS A 147 -3.14 1.47 -25.87
CA LYS A 147 -2.74 1.82 -27.25
C LYS A 147 -1.46 1.14 -27.74
N GLN A 148 -0.72 0.46 -26.89
CA GLN A 148 0.52 -0.23 -27.28
C GLN A 148 0.36 -1.74 -27.49
N THR A 149 -0.88 -2.26 -27.40
CA THR A 149 -1.19 -3.69 -27.57
C THR A 149 -2.10 -3.95 -28.79
N GLN A 150 -2.14 -3.02 -29.75
CA GLN A 150 -2.75 -3.28 -31.06
C GLN A 150 -1.71 -3.16 -32.17
#